data_69239cc473dadbafcf86e48a6df59851
#
_entry.id   69239cc473dadbafcf86e48a6df59851
#
_cell.length_a   1.000
_cell.length_b   1.000
_cell.length_c   1.000
_cell.angle_alpha   90.00
_cell.angle_beta   90.00
_cell.angle_gamma   90.00
#
_symmetry.space_group_name_H-M   'P 1'
#
loop_
_entity.id
_entity.type
_entity.pdbx_description
1 polymer ?
#
loop_
_entity_poly.entity_id
_entity_poly.type
_entity_poly.pdbx_seq_one_letter_code
_entity_poly.pdbx_strand_id
1 'polypeptide(L)'
;MSEEILKALTQLFAIITKQDGGVTEKERQFVISFFKQELDQETVNEYLELYDKFSGYTEDQTAKAAQEPVKKRKLTSVRDSVKTLGLCKKINKTLTHKQIVVVLIKILELVGSDKNFTPQRMEIIDTISTVFNIVKDEYKLIESFVIKDSATELDFQDLLLVNSEEEAKLESAKHYHSDINGHLIFLRVNSVDMYFAKYIGEDDLVLNAFIMIPNRVYLFSHGSTIKTPLGSAIYYSDLITIFNEELRTTKLSFNANIEEFRFPNGALGLRDVKISEGPGKLIGIMGASGAGKTTLLNVLAGIETPPRAGNKLNGLDPIERKVGIIV
;
A
#
# COMPACT_ATOMS: atom_id res chain seq x y z
N MET A 1 7.01 9.11 7.19
CA MET A 1 7.40 7.68 7.45
C MET A 1 7.93 7.55 8.88
N SER A 2 7.83 6.36 9.56
CA SER A 2 8.42 6.24 10.90
C SER A 2 9.94 6.14 10.84
N GLU A 3 10.63 6.61 11.90
CA GLU A 3 12.09 6.58 12.00
C GLU A 3 12.66 5.15 11.86
N GLU A 4 11.94 4.15 12.39
CA GLU A 4 12.33 2.75 12.30
C GLU A 4 12.33 2.22 10.85
N ILE A 5 11.33 2.62 10.05
CA ILE A 5 11.28 2.27 8.63
C ILE A 5 12.44 2.94 7.87
N LEU A 6 12.69 4.22 8.15
CA LEU A 6 13.76 4.97 7.51
C LEU A 6 15.14 4.36 7.80
N LYS A 7 15.41 4.01 9.06
CA LYS A 7 16.65 3.31 9.44
C LYS A 7 16.79 1.96 8.74
N ALA A 8 15.71 1.20 8.67
CA ALA A 8 15.67 -0.09 7.97
C ALA A 8 15.95 0.05 6.48
N LEU A 9 15.28 1.01 5.81
CA LEU A 9 15.47 1.31 4.39
C LEU A 9 16.89 1.76 4.11
N THR A 10 17.45 2.68 4.91
CA THR A 10 18.83 3.18 4.73
C THR A 10 19.84 2.02 4.72
N GLN A 11 19.70 1.10 5.66
CA GLN A 11 20.59 -0.06 5.76
C GLN A 11 20.40 -1.05 4.61
N LEU A 12 19.15 -1.31 4.21
CA LEU A 12 18.86 -2.21 3.08
C LEU A 12 19.31 -1.59 1.75
N PHE A 13 19.06 -0.31 1.51
CA PHE A 13 19.55 0.41 0.34
C PHE A 13 21.07 0.30 0.23
N ALA A 14 21.78 0.58 1.31
CA ALA A 14 23.25 0.49 1.34
C ALA A 14 23.78 -0.93 1.07
N ILE A 15 23.10 -1.96 1.55
CA ILE A 15 23.49 -3.34 1.29
C ILE A 15 23.26 -3.71 -0.18
N ILE A 16 22.13 -3.35 -0.74
CA ILE A 16 21.75 -3.71 -2.11
C ILE A 16 22.64 -3.00 -3.12
N THR A 17 22.86 -1.70 -2.96
CA THR A 17 23.72 -0.92 -3.86
C THR A 17 25.18 -1.35 -3.81
N LYS A 18 25.64 -1.90 -2.70
CA LYS A 18 27.01 -2.40 -2.57
C LYS A 18 27.28 -3.71 -3.35
N GLN A 19 26.24 -4.47 -3.70
CA GLN A 19 26.38 -5.83 -4.24
C GLN A 19 27.01 -5.87 -5.65
N ASP A 20 26.75 -4.89 -6.50
CA ASP A 20 27.14 -4.92 -7.93
C ASP A 20 28.38 -4.08 -8.26
N GLY A 21 29.26 -3.90 -7.30
CA GLY A 21 30.53 -3.19 -7.55
C GLY A 21 30.58 -1.75 -7.06
N GLY A 22 29.57 -1.30 -6.34
CA GLY A 22 29.48 0.02 -5.72
C GLY A 22 28.23 0.78 -6.11
N VAL A 23 28.03 1.90 -5.45
CA VAL A 23 26.83 2.75 -5.64
C VAL A 23 26.92 3.49 -6.98
N THR A 24 25.91 3.37 -7.81
CA THR A 24 25.78 4.17 -9.02
C THR A 24 25.25 5.58 -8.69
N GLU A 25 25.55 6.57 -9.56
CA GLU A 25 25.02 7.92 -9.38
C GLU A 25 23.48 7.95 -9.38
N LYS A 26 22.84 7.15 -10.23
CA LYS A 26 21.36 7.06 -10.29
C LYS A 26 20.75 6.51 -8.99
N GLU A 27 21.35 5.47 -8.43
CA GLU A 27 20.92 4.92 -7.13
C GLU A 27 21.08 5.95 -6.02
N ARG A 28 22.22 6.66 -6.00
CA ARG A 28 22.45 7.69 -4.99
C ARG A 28 21.47 8.84 -5.13
N GLN A 29 21.19 9.31 -6.34
CA GLN A 29 20.18 10.33 -6.61
C GLN A 29 18.76 9.86 -6.22
N PHE A 30 18.45 8.60 -6.43
CA PHE A 30 17.21 8.01 -5.93
C PHE A 30 17.12 8.12 -4.40
N VAL A 31 18.17 7.68 -3.68
CA VAL A 31 18.21 7.73 -2.22
C VAL A 31 18.10 9.16 -1.69
N ILE A 32 18.84 10.11 -2.30
CA ILE A 32 18.75 11.54 -1.96
C ILE A 32 17.32 12.06 -2.15
N SER A 33 16.73 11.79 -3.30
CA SER A 33 15.38 12.27 -3.61
C SER A 33 14.32 11.61 -2.73
N PHE A 34 14.51 10.34 -2.36
CA PHE A 34 13.66 9.64 -1.42
C PHE A 34 13.69 10.30 -0.04
N PHE A 35 14.89 10.56 0.52
CA PHE A 35 15.00 11.21 1.82
C PHE A 35 14.46 12.64 1.79
N LYS A 36 14.68 13.41 0.72
CA LYS A 36 14.12 14.77 0.59
C LYS A 36 12.60 14.82 0.54
N GLN A 37 11.94 13.76 0.10
CA GLN A 37 10.48 13.67 0.13
C GLN A 37 9.91 13.32 1.51
N GLU A 38 10.68 12.61 2.33
CA GLU A 38 10.21 12.07 3.59
C GLU A 38 10.68 12.87 4.82
N LEU A 39 11.74 13.69 4.68
CA LEU A 39 12.47 14.29 5.78
C LEU A 39 12.74 15.79 5.54
N ASP A 40 12.95 16.52 6.61
CA ASP A 40 13.51 17.87 6.58
C ASP A 40 15.00 17.85 6.19
N GLN A 41 15.53 19.02 5.81
CA GLN A 41 16.88 19.13 5.25
C GLN A 41 18.00 18.70 6.23
N GLU A 42 17.81 18.90 7.53
CA GLU A 42 18.80 18.53 8.55
C GLU A 42 18.88 17.02 8.71
N THR A 43 17.74 16.38 8.83
CA THR A 43 17.59 14.93 8.95
C THR A 43 18.02 14.20 7.66
N VAL A 44 17.80 14.79 6.47
CA VAL A 44 18.29 14.25 5.19
C VAL A 44 19.80 14.03 5.23
N ASN A 45 20.56 15.01 5.72
CA ASN A 45 22.04 14.90 5.76
C ASN A 45 22.48 13.77 6.69
N GLU A 46 21.87 13.62 7.86
CA GLU A 46 22.16 12.54 8.80
C GLU A 46 21.95 11.13 8.17
N TYR A 47 20.81 10.95 7.48
CA TYR A 47 20.52 9.66 6.84
C TYR A 47 21.38 9.39 5.60
N LEU A 48 21.79 10.42 4.87
CA LEU A 48 22.75 10.28 3.77
C LEU A 48 24.14 9.89 4.28
N GLU A 49 24.64 10.49 5.35
CA GLU A 49 25.88 10.09 5.98
C GLU A 49 25.84 8.63 6.47
N LEU A 50 24.70 8.23 7.02
CA LEU A 50 24.47 6.85 7.45
C LEU A 50 24.49 5.87 6.26
N TYR A 51 23.84 6.25 5.14
CA TYR A 51 23.84 5.49 3.90
C TYR A 51 25.24 5.39 3.30
N ASP A 52 25.97 6.50 3.18
CA ASP A 52 27.33 6.53 2.63
C ASP A 52 28.29 5.68 3.46
N LYS A 53 28.16 5.71 4.79
CA LYS A 53 28.94 4.86 5.72
C LYS A 53 28.67 3.37 5.51
N PHE A 54 27.42 2.96 5.35
CA PHE A 54 27.05 1.54 5.18
C PHE A 54 27.33 1.04 3.77
N SER A 55 27.11 1.84 2.73
CA SER A 55 27.37 1.51 1.33
C SER A 55 28.87 1.54 1.00
N GLY A 56 29.65 2.28 1.80
CA GLY A 56 31.07 2.53 1.53
C GLY A 56 31.29 3.53 0.39
N TYR A 57 30.29 4.37 0.12
CA TYR A 57 30.40 5.43 -0.88
C TYR A 57 31.45 6.47 -0.46
N THR A 58 32.34 6.84 -1.40
CA THR A 58 33.27 7.96 -1.26
C THR A 58 33.29 8.71 -2.58
N GLU A 59 33.31 10.04 -2.56
CA GLU A 59 33.30 10.87 -3.76
C GLU A 59 34.47 10.58 -4.73
N ASP A 60 35.62 10.14 -4.21
CA ASP A 60 36.79 9.73 -5.00
C ASP A 60 36.56 8.45 -5.84
N GLN A 61 35.57 7.63 -5.52
CA GLN A 61 35.31 6.39 -6.27
C GLN A 61 34.51 6.65 -7.57
N THR A 62 33.69 7.67 -7.62
CA THR A 62 32.94 8.04 -8.82
C THR A 62 33.85 8.57 -9.94
N ALA A 63 34.92 9.29 -9.60
CA ALA A 63 35.90 9.78 -10.56
C ALA A 63 36.77 8.64 -11.16
N LYS A 64 36.98 7.55 -10.42
CA LYS A 64 37.77 6.38 -10.86
C LYS A 64 36.92 5.35 -11.63
N ALA A 65 35.64 5.19 -11.29
CA ALA A 65 34.73 4.26 -11.97
C ALA A 65 34.41 4.69 -13.42
N ALA A 66 34.59 5.96 -13.75
CA ALA A 66 34.42 6.47 -15.13
C ALA A 66 35.59 6.15 -16.07
N GLN A 67 36.72 5.66 -15.56
CA GLN A 67 37.96 5.46 -16.33
C GLN A 67 38.47 4.01 -16.41
N GLU A 68 37.93 3.07 -15.65
CA GLU A 68 38.35 1.67 -15.74
C GLU A 68 37.17 0.75 -16.10
N PRO A 69 37.38 -0.27 -16.99
CA PRO A 69 36.39 -1.29 -17.23
C PRO A 69 36.18 -2.08 -15.94
N VAL A 70 34.93 -2.14 -15.49
CA VAL A 70 34.45 -2.83 -14.29
C VAL A 70 35.08 -4.24 -14.22
N LYS A 71 36.15 -4.42 -13.45
CA LYS A 71 36.59 -5.75 -13.03
C LYS A 71 35.45 -6.35 -12.22
N LYS A 72 34.74 -7.33 -12.80
CA LYS A 72 33.74 -8.15 -12.14
C LYS A 72 34.30 -8.63 -10.80
N ARG A 73 34.04 -7.91 -9.72
CA ARG A 73 34.27 -8.41 -8.38
C ARG A 73 33.29 -9.54 -8.16
N LYS A 74 33.82 -10.74 -8.18
CA LYS A 74 33.12 -11.96 -7.83
C LYS A 74 32.61 -11.88 -6.40
N LEU A 75 31.33 -12.21 -6.28
CA LEU A 75 30.69 -12.78 -5.09
C LEU A 75 30.41 -11.82 -3.92
N THR A 76 29.12 -11.61 -3.72
CA THR A 76 28.56 -11.50 -2.37
C THR A 76 29.23 -12.54 -1.49
N SER A 77 30.04 -12.11 -0.55
CA SER A 77 30.62 -13.07 0.39
C SER A 77 29.44 -13.69 1.15
N VAL A 78 29.50 -14.98 1.47
CA VAL A 78 28.54 -15.67 2.36
C VAL A 78 28.27 -14.82 3.61
N ARG A 79 29.27 -14.04 4.03
CA ARG A 79 29.21 -13.11 5.15
C ARG A 79 28.23 -11.95 4.93
N ASP A 80 28.11 -11.43 3.69
CA ASP A 80 27.19 -10.31 3.38
C ASP A 80 25.76 -10.84 3.27
N SER A 81 25.56 -12.03 2.72
CA SER A 81 24.25 -12.70 2.70
C SER A 81 23.74 -12.97 4.12
N VAL A 82 24.62 -13.45 5.01
CA VAL A 82 24.26 -13.70 6.43
C VAL A 82 23.91 -12.39 7.15
N LYS A 83 24.64 -11.29 6.88
CA LYS A 83 24.34 -9.97 7.45
C LYS A 83 22.99 -9.45 6.96
N THR A 84 22.73 -9.57 5.66
CA THR A 84 21.44 -9.18 5.06
C THR A 84 20.27 -9.93 5.69
N LEU A 85 20.39 -11.26 5.79
CA LEU A 85 19.38 -12.10 6.47
C LEU A 85 19.20 -11.73 7.94
N GLY A 86 20.28 -11.43 8.66
CA GLY A 86 20.24 -10.98 10.05
C GLY A 86 19.49 -9.66 10.21
N LEU A 87 19.72 -8.69 9.31
CA LEU A 87 19.04 -7.41 9.27
C LEU A 87 17.57 -7.59 8.93
N CYS A 88 17.23 -8.36 7.89
CA CYS A 88 15.85 -8.63 7.50
C CYS A 88 15.05 -9.30 8.62
N LYS A 89 15.64 -10.24 9.35
CA LYS A 89 15.01 -10.86 10.53
C LYS A 89 14.77 -9.86 11.66
N LYS A 90 15.68 -8.89 11.86
CA LYS A 90 15.48 -7.82 12.84
C LYS A 90 14.35 -6.89 12.41
N ILE A 91 14.33 -6.47 11.15
CA ILE A 91 13.26 -5.64 10.55
C ILE A 91 11.91 -6.34 10.71
N ASN A 92 11.83 -7.63 10.39
CA ASN A 92 10.59 -8.42 10.49
C ASN A 92 10.04 -8.54 11.92
N LYS A 93 10.87 -8.33 12.94
CA LYS A 93 10.44 -8.28 14.34
C LYS A 93 9.96 -6.89 14.79
N THR A 94 10.42 -5.84 14.13
CA THR A 94 10.15 -4.44 14.53
C THR A 94 9.06 -3.79 13.72
N LEU A 95 8.92 -4.17 12.45
CA LEU A 95 7.95 -3.57 11.54
C LEU A 95 6.69 -4.44 11.40
N THR A 96 5.56 -3.77 11.21
CA THR A 96 4.29 -4.43 10.84
C THR A 96 4.36 -4.94 9.40
N HIS A 97 3.50 -5.89 9.03
CA HIS A 97 3.46 -6.41 7.66
C HIS A 97 3.17 -5.31 6.61
N LYS A 98 2.32 -4.33 6.94
CA LYS A 98 2.10 -3.14 6.10
C LYS A 98 3.38 -2.35 5.82
N GLN A 99 4.17 -2.11 6.85
CA GLN A 99 5.45 -1.40 6.74
C GLN A 99 6.47 -2.19 5.93
N ILE A 100 6.50 -3.50 6.09
CA ILE A 100 7.38 -4.41 5.34
C ILE A 100 7.08 -4.38 3.84
N VAL A 101 5.81 -4.36 3.44
CA VAL A 101 5.41 -4.21 2.03
C VAL A 101 5.91 -2.89 1.45
N VAL A 102 5.79 -1.78 2.20
CA VAL A 102 6.34 -0.48 1.78
C VAL A 102 7.86 -0.56 1.62
N VAL A 103 8.57 -1.18 2.56
CA VAL A 103 10.03 -1.38 2.48
C VAL A 103 10.41 -2.16 1.22
N LEU A 104 9.71 -3.27 0.90
CA LEU A 104 9.96 -4.06 -0.30
C LEU A 104 9.77 -3.23 -1.58
N ILE A 105 8.68 -2.45 -1.68
CA ILE A 105 8.42 -1.58 -2.82
C ILE A 105 9.56 -0.57 -3.00
N LYS A 106 10.03 0.07 -1.93
CA LYS A 106 11.11 1.05 -2.01
C LYS A 106 12.46 0.43 -2.39
N ILE A 107 12.71 -0.81 -1.99
CA ILE A 107 13.88 -1.58 -2.44
C ILE A 107 13.80 -1.85 -3.95
N LEU A 108 12.64 -2.28 -4.45
CA LEU A 108 12.44 -2.51 -5.88
C LEU A 108 12.56 -1.24 -6.71
N GLU A 109 12.05 -0.11 -6.22
CA GLU A 109 12.22 1.20 -6.86
C GLU A 109 13.70 1.62 -6.95
N LEU A 110 14.47 1.38 -5.89
CA LEU A 110 15.92 1.65 -5.90
C LEU A 110 16.61 0.88 -7.02
N VAL A 111 16.37 -0.44 -7.10
CA VAL A 111 16.96 -1.30 -8.15
C VAL A 111 16.44 -0.92 -9.53
N GLY A 112 15.19 -0.48 -9.64
CA GLY A 112 14.60 0.03 -10.87
C GLY A 112 15.19 1.37 -11.34
N SER A 113 15.81 2.14 -10.45
CA SER A 113 16.30 3.50 -10.75
C SER A 113 17.46 3.53 -11.78
N ASP A 114 18.31 2.53 -11.78
CA ASP A 114 19.41 2.37 -12.75
C ASP A 114 19.09 1.37 -13.87
N LYS A 115 17.93 0.70 -13.80
CA LYS A 115 17.48 -0.36 -14.73
C LYS A 115 18.46 -1.53 -14.84
N ASN A 116 19.28 -1.75 -13.83
CA ASN A 116 20.28 -2.82 -13.80
C ASN A 116 19.73 -4.03 -13.00
N PHE A 117 18.90 -4.83 -13.64
CA PHE A 117 18.26 -6.01 -13.05
C PHE A 117 19.17 -7.24 -13.17
N THR A 118 20.31 -7.24 -12.48
CA THR A 118 21.17 -8.41 -12.47
C THR A 118 20.49 -9.59 -11.76
N PRO A 119 20.72 -10.84 -12.22
CA PRO A 119 20.17 -12.03 -11.55
C PRO A 119 20.51 -12.07 -10.06
N GLN A 120 21.70 -11.62 -9.68
CA GLN A 120 22.17 -11.57 -8.29
C GLN A 120 21.35 -10.60 -7.43
N ARG A 121 21.05 -9.38 -7.94
CA ARG A 121 20.20 -8.41 -7.24
C ARG A 121 18.79 -8.97 -7.04
N MET A 122 18.23 -9.53 -8.09
CA MET A 122 16.86 -10.07 -8.05
C MET A 122 16.77 -11.28 -7.10
N GLU A 123 17.78 -12.15 -7.05
CA GLU A 123 17.86 -13.26 -6.10
C GLU A 123 17.93 -12.78 -4.64
N ILE A 124 18.65 -11.69 -4.38
CA ILE A 124 18.71 -11.10 -3.04
C ILE A 124 17.34 -10.54 -2.64
N ILE A 125 16.65 -9.86 -3.54
CA ILE A 125 15.33 -9.28 -3.25
C ILE A 125 14.29 -10.39 -3.06
N ASP A 126 14.33 -11.46 -3.85
CA ASP A 126 13.50 -12.66 -3.67
C ASP A 126 13.75 -13.31 -2.30
N THR A 127 15.02 -13.39 -1.90
CA THR A 127 15.39 -13.86 -0.56
C THR A 127 14.84 -12.93 0.55
N ILE A 128 14.94 -11.62 0.37
CA ILE A 128 14.39 -10.62 1.30
C ILE A 128 12.88 -10.78 1.42
N SER A 129 12.17 -10.92 0.29
CA SER A 129 10.72 -11.11 0.26
C SER A 129 10.28 -12.37 1.01
N THR A 130 11.06 -13.46 0.87
CA THR A 130 10.83 -14.72 1.59
C THR A 130 11.01 -14.54 3.10
N VAL A 131 12.07 -13.83 3.54
CA VAL A 131 12.29 -13.55 4.98
C VAL A 131 11.20 -12.64 5.54
N PHE A 132 10.65 -11.76 4.72
CA PHE A 132 9.53 -10.87 5.06
C PHE A 132 8.17 -11.57 5.07
N ASN A 133 8.12 -12.87 4.77
CA ASN A 133 6.91 -13.68 4.66
C ASN A 133 5.90 -13.13 3.63
N ILE A 134 6.39 -12.56 2.55
CA ILE A 134 5.55 -12.15 1.43
C ILE A 134 5.33 -13.36 0.52
N VAL A 135 4.08 -13.65 0.19
CA VAL A 135 3.72 -14.77 -0.67
C VAL A 135 4.33 -14.57 -2.07
N LYS A 136 4.85 -15.63 -2.67
CA LYS A 136 5.60 -15.56 -3.93
C LYS A 136 4.82 -14.91 -5.09
N ASP A 137 3.53 -15.19 -5.18
CA ASP A 137 2.69 -14.60 -6.24
C ASP A 137 2.46 -13.11 -6.00
N GLU A 138 2.28 -12.70 -4.75
CA GLU A 138 2.19 -11.29 -4.37
C GLU A 138 3.51 -10.55 -4.59
N TYR A 139 4.65 -11.18 -4.27
CA TYR A 139 5.97 -10.63 -4.58
C TYR A 139 6.14 -10.37 -6.07
N LYS A 140 5.80 -11.35 -6.93
CA LYS A 140 5.90 -11.20 -8.39
C LYS A 140 4.99 -10.10 -8.93
N LEU A 141 3.80 -9.95 -8.36
CA LEU A 141 2.88 -8.88 -8.69
C LEU A 141 3.47 -7.51 -8.35
N ILE A 142 4.00 -7.34 -7.14
CA ILE A 142 4.66 -6.11 -6.69
C ILE A 142 5.89 -5.82 -7.53
N GLU A 143 6.74 -6.83 -7.78
CA GLU A 143 7.94 -6.73 -8.62
C GLU A 143 7.59 -6.23 -10.03
N SER A 144 6.61 -6.88 -10.69
CA SER A 144 6.16 -6.50 -12.02
C SER A 144 5.63 -5.06 -12.04
N PHE A 145 4.79 -4.69 -11.08
CA PHE A 145 4.23 -3.34 -10.97
C PHE A 145 5.32 -2.26 -10.81
N VAL A 146 6.34 -2.53 -10.01
CA VAL A 146 7.40 -1.53 -9.76
C VAL A 146 8.36 -1.43 -10.95
N ILE A 147 8.79 -2.57 -11.50
CA ILE A 147 9.90 -2.64 -12.47
C ILE A 147 9.46 -2.35 -13.89
N LYS A 148 8.27 -2.78 -14.30
CA LYS A 148 7.83 -2.61 -15.69
C LYS A 148 7.45 -1.18 -15.99
N ASP A 149 7.93 -0.68 -17.13
CA ASP A 149 7.69 0.68 -17.61
C ASP A 149 6.49 0.76 -18.60
N SER A 150 5.86 -0.38 -18.92
CA SER A 150 4.72 -0.43 -19.84
C SER A 150 3.48 -0.95 -19.14
N ALA A 151 2.38 -0.21 -19.24
CA ALA A 151 1.08 -0.61 -18.72
C ALA A 151 0.55 -1.89 -19.40
N THR A 152 0.88 -2.10 -20.67
CA THR A 152 0.41 -3.28 -21.46
C THR A 152 1.03 -4.59 -21.00
N GLU A 153 2.13 -4.55 -20.23
CA GLU A 153 2.77 -5.73 -19.66
C GLU A 153 2.21 -6.08 -18.26
N LEU A 154 1.27 -5.27 -17.77
CA LEU A 154 0.69 -5.37 -16.43
C LEU A 154 -0.79 -5.76 -16.57
N ASP A 155 -1.07 -7.04 -16.70
CA ASP A 155 -2.43 -7.57 -16.78
C ASP A 155 -2.71 -8.56 -15.63
N PHE A 156 -3.07 -8.04 -14.47
CA PHE A 156 -3.37 -8.80 -13.26
C PHE A 156 -4.69 -8.32 -12.64
N GLN A 157 -5.43 -9.21 -12.01
CA GLN A 157 -6.73 -8.93 -11.38
C GLN A 157 -6.66 -7.83 -10.30
N ASP A 158 -5.52 -7.72 -9.59
CA ASP A 158 -5.30 -6.73 -8.54
C ASP A 158 -4.72 -5.40 -9.05
N LEU A 159 -4.85 -5.14 -10.36
CA LEU A 159 -4.48 -3.88 -10.98
C LEU A 159 -5.70 -3.14 -11.52
N LEU A 160 -5.62 -1.81 -11.46
CA LEU A 160 -6.52 -0.90 -12.14
C LEU A 160 -5.70 0.04 -13.01
N LEU A 161 -5.99 0.03 -14.31
CA LEU A 161 -5.45 0.98 -15.27
C LEU A 161 -6.41 2.15 -15.44
N VAL A 162 -5.89 3.36 -15.34
CA VAL A 162 -6.62 4.60 -15.61
C VAL A 162 -5.91 5.34 -16.75
N ASN A 163 -6.63 5.60 -17.84
CA ASN A 163 -6.14 6.34 -19.01
C ASN A 163 -7.32 6.92 -19.81
N SER A 164 -7.04 7.58 -20.92
CA SER A 164 -8.03 8.18 -21.82
C SER A 164 -8.60 7.22 -22.87
N GLU A 165 -8.25 5.95 -22.85
CA GLU A 165 -8.83 4.95 -23.75
C GLU A 165 -10.24 4.61 -23.28
N GLU A 166 -11.20 4.43 -24.21
CA GLU A 166 -12.57 4.03 -23.86
C GLU A 166 -12.63 2.55 -23.44
N GLU A 167 -11.81 1.70 -24.04
CA GLU A 167 -11.70 0.28 -23.72
C GLU A 167 -10.22 -0.13 -23.57
N ALA A 168 -9.83 -0.65 -22.42
CA ALA A 168 -8.51 -1.24 -22.26
C ALA A 168 -8.48 -2.65 -22.85
N LYS A 169 -7.42 -2.96 -23.61
CA LYS A 169 -7.13 -4.31 -24.11
C LYS A 169 -6.48 -5.17 -23.03
N LEU A 170 -7.12 -5.26 -21.87
CA LEU A 170 -6.65 -6.03 -20.71
C LEU A 170 -7.66 -7.13 -20.43
N GLU A 171 -7.19 -8.36 -20.16
CA GLU A 171 -8.04 -9.53 -19.90
C GLU A 171 -8.41 -9.64 -18.41
N SER A 172 -7.48 -9.25 -17.52
CA SER A 172 -7.60 -9.46 -16.07
C SER A 172 -7.67 -8.15 -15.27
N ALA A 173 -6.88 -7.14 -15.66
CA ALA A 173 -6.84 -5.87 -14.95
C ALA A 173 -8.12 -5.06 -15.18
N LYS A 174 -8.50 -4.31 -14.15
CA LYS A 174 -9.63 -3.37 -14.23
C LYS A 174 -9.24 -2.13 -15.00
N HIS A 175 -10.23 -1.47 -15.61
CA HIS A 175 -10.03 -0.22 -16.35
C HIS A 175 -10.99 0.87 -15.87
N TYR A 176 -10.50 2.09 -15.84
CA TYR A 176 -11.29 3.29 -15.57
C TYR A 176 -10.88 4.40 -16.55
N HIS A 177 -11.86 4.92 -17.29
CA HIS A 177 -11.62 6.01 -18.23
C HIS A 177 -11.44 7.34 -17.49
N SER A 178 -10.38 8.08 -17.82
CA SER A 178 -10.14 9.44 -17.33
C SER A 178 -9.24 10.20 -18.31
N ASP A 179 -9.44 11.51 -18.45
CA ASP A 179 -8.65 12.37 -19.34
C ASP A 179 -7.22 12.57 -18.80
N ILE A 180 -6.37 11.55 -19.02
CA ILE A 180 -4.97 11.53 -18.63
C ILE A 180 -4.12 11.17 -19.85
N ASN A 181 -3.09 11.97 -20.14
CA ASN A 181 -2.10 11.61 -21.15
C ASN A 181 -1.07 10.64 -20.54
N GLY A 182 -1.19 9.36 -20.90
CA GLY A 182 -0.41 8.27 -20.31
C GLY A 182 -1.26 7.31 -19.48
N HIS A 183 -0.62 6.63 -18.54
CA HIS A 183 -1.24 5.56 -17.76
C HIS A 183 -1.02 5.77 -16.27
N LEU A 184 -2.09 5.92 -15.52
CA LEU A 184 -2.06 5.86 -14.06
C LEU A 184 -2.50 4.46 -13.63
N ILE A 185 -1.63 3.76 -12.93
CA ILE A 185 -1.80 2.36 -12.58
C ILE A 185 -1.91 2.24 -11.07
N PHE A 186 -2.93 1.57 -10.60
CA PHE A 186 -3.08 1.25 -9.18
C PHE A 186 -2.88 -0.25 -8.95
N LEU A 187 -2.09 -0.59 -7.96
CA LEU A 187 -1.92 -1.94 -7.45
C LEU A 187 -2.61 -2.08 -6.11
N ARG A 188 -3.44 -3.11 -5.94
CA ARG A 188 -3.92 -3.58 -4.64
C ARG A 188 -3.04 -4.69 -4.13
N VAL A 189 -2.48 -4.53 -2.92
CA VAL A 189 -1.76 -5.59 -2.20
C VAL A 189 -2.71 -6.20 -1.18
N ASN A 190 -3.24 -7.37 -1.51
CA ASN A 190 -4.35 -8.01 -0.78
C ASN A 190 -3.99 -8.39 0.66
N SER A 191 -2.77 -8.89 0.90
CA SER A 191 -2.34 -9.34 2.25
C SER A 191 -2.40 -8.24 3.30
N VAL A 192 -2.30 -6.99 2.89
CA VAL A 192 -2.28 -5.81 3.77
C VAL A 192 -3.39 -4.82 3.51
N ASP A 193 -4.23 -5.08 2.49
CA ASP A 193 -5.29 -4.17 2.01
C ASP A 193 -4.75 -2.73 1.82
N MET A 194 -3.67 -2.62 1.05
CA MET A 194 -3.04 -1.36 0.69
C MET A 194 -3.07 -1.14 -0.82
N TYR A 195 -3.15 0.13 -1.21
CA TYR A 195 -3.16 0.53 -2.60
C TYR A 195 -1.97 1.41 -2.91
N PHE A 196 -1.36 1.17 -4.07
CA PHE A 196 -0.22 1.94 -4.56
C PHE A 196 -0.51 2.48 -5.94
N ALA A 197 -0.06 3.70 -6.23
CA ALA A 197 -0.23 4.37 -7.50
C ALA A 197 1.11 4.58 -8.18
N LYS A 198 1.18 4.35 -9.49
CA LYS A 198 2.32 4.65 -10.35
C LYS A 198 1.81 5.32 -11.61
N TYR A 199 2.40 6.44 -11.98
CA TYR A 199 2.07 7.15 -13.21
C TYR A 199 3.18 6.97 -14.26
N ILE A 200 2.77 6.66 -15.49
CA ILE A 200 3.63 6.53 -16.67
C ILE A 200 3.07 7.49 -17.71
N GLY A 201 3.69 8.66 -17.85
CA GLY A 201 3.24 9.71 -18.76
C GLY A 201 3.98 11.01 -18.53
N GLU A 202 3.53 12.06 -19.20
CA GLU A 202 4.15 13.38 -19.20
C GLU A 202 3.32 14.46 -18.52
N ASP A 203 2.09 14.15 -18.10
CA ASP A 203 1.20 15.09 -17.43
C ASP A 203 1.64 15.35 -15.98
N ASP A 204 1.38 16.56 -15.49
CA ASP A 204 1.56 16.93 -14.09
C ASP A 204 0.37 16.45 -13.24
N LEU A 205 0.39 15.19 -12.80
CA LEU A 205 -0.60 14.69 -11.86
C LEU A 205 -0.24 15.13 -10.44
N VAL A 206 -1.25 15.52 -9.66
CA VAL A 206 -1.07 16.03 -8.29
C VAL A 206 -1.70 15.08 -7.28
N LEU A 207 -0.88 14.37 -6.52
CA LEU A 207 -1.30 13.54 -5.39
C LEU A 207 -1.23 14.34 -4.09
N ASN A 208 -2.35 14.57 -3.42
CA ASN A 208 -2.41 15.25 -2.12
C ASN A 208 -1.60 16.57 -2.07
N ALA A 209 -1.72 17.41 -3.11
CA ALA A 209 -1.02 18.68 -3.30
C ALA A 209 0.47 18.59 -3.75
N PHE A 210 1.01 17.40 -4.00
CA PHE A 210 2.38 17.22 -4.52
C PHE A 210 2.34 16.65 -5.94
N ILE A 211 3.18 17.18 -6.83
CA ILE A 211 3.32 16.67 -8.20
C ILE A 211 3.90 15.25 -8.14
N MET A 212 3.27 14.32 -8.84
CA MET A 212 3.75 12.95 -8.97
C MET A 212 4.94 12.90 -9.93
N ILE A 213 6.03 12.30 -9.49
CA ILE A 213 7.18 12.03 -10.37
C ILE A 213 6.85 10.77 -11.18
N PRO A 214 6.93 10.80 -12.52
CA PRO A 214 6.69 9.64 -13.36
C PRO A 214 7.52 8.43 -12.96
N ASN A 215 6.94 7.24 -13.09
CA ASN A 215 7.53 5.94 -12.74
C ASN A 215 7.86 5.74 -11.25
N ARG A 216 7.46 6.66 -10.37
CA ARG A 216 7.54 6.44 -8.92
C ARG A 216 6.26 5.85 -8.35
N VAL A 217 6.46 5.03 -7.33
CA VAL A 217 5.35 4.39 -6.61
C VAL A 217 4.98 5.19 -5.36
N TYR A 218 3.71 5.52 -5.26
CA TYR A 218 3.13 6.28 -4.16
C TYR A 218 2.11 5.43 -3.42
N LEU A 219 2.08 5.54 -2.10
CA LEU A 219 0.99 4.98 -1.30
C LEU A 219 -0.28 5.80 -1.55
N PHE A 220 -1.36 5.12 -1.93
CA PHE A 220 -2.68 5.72 -2.11
C PHE A 220 -3.60 5.20 -1.00
N SER A 221 -3.82 6.04 0.01
CA SER A 221 -4.51 5.68 1.25
C SER A 221 -5.83 6.42 1.41
N HIS A 222 -6.57 6.09 2.45
CA HIS A 222 -7.81 6.78 2.78
C HIS A 222 -7.63 8.31 2.82
N GLY A 223 -8.51 9.02 2.13
CA GLY A 223 -8.43 10.47 1.97
C GLY A 223 -7.50 10.97 0.87
N SER A 224 -6.72 10.08 0.21
CA SER A 224 -5.89 10.46 -0.92
C SER A 224 -6.73 10.82 -2.15
N THR A 225 -6.24 11.80 -2.90
CA THR A 225 -6.82 12.28 -4.15
C THR A 225 -5.74 12.55 -5.17
N ILE A 226 -5.91 12.08 -6.39
CA ILE A 226 -5.08 12.45 -7.54
C ILE A 226 -5.88 13.38 -8.43
N LYS A 227 -5.35 14.57 -8.70
CA LYS A 227 -5.94 15.55 -9.62
C LYS A 227 -5.22 15.50 -10.96
N THR A 228 -5.99 15.53 -12.04
CA THR A 228 -5.48 15.61 -13.41
C THR A 228 -5.34 17.07 -13.84
N PRO A 229 -4.54 17.38 -14.89
CA PRO A 229 -4.40 18.74 -15.42
C PRO A 229 -5.72 19.35 -15.89
N LEU A 230 -6.67 18.54 -16.35
CA LEU A 230 -7.99 18.96 -16.82
C LEU A 230 -9.00 19.18 -15.68
N GLY A 231 -8.57 19.01 -14.42
CA GLY A 231 -9.37 19.29 -13.23
C GLY A 231 -10.25 18.14 -12.76
N SER A 232 -10.22 16.97 -13.41
CA SER A 232 -10.84 15.77 -12.86
C SER A 232 -10.04 15.25 -11.67
N ALA A 233 -10.72 14.55 -10.77
CA ALA A 233 -10.09 14.01 -9.56
C ALA A 233 -10.45 12.54 -9.38
N ILE A 234 -9.47 11.74 -9.04
CA ILE A 234 -9.60 10.32 -8.70
C ILE A 234 -9.47 10.20 -7.19
N TYR A 235 -10.54 9.76 -6.55
CA TYR A 235 -10.60 9.62 -5.10
C TYR A 235 -10.32 8.18 -4.68
N TYR A 236 -9.81 8.03 -3.46
CA TYR A 236 -9.61 6.72 -2.85
C TYR A 236 -10.91 5.88 -2.79
N SER A 237 -12.07 6.52 -2.56
CA SER A 237 -13.38 5.88 -2.55
C SER A 237 -13.76 5.26 -3.90
N ASP A 238 -13.39 5.91 -5.00
CA ASP A 238 -13.68 5.44 -6.36
C ASP A 238 -12.89 4.17 -6.63
N LEU A 239 -11.60 4.20 -6.26
CA LEU A 239 -10.71 3.05 -6.37
C LEU A 239 -11.26 1.82 -5.63
N ILE A 240 -11.63 1.98 -4.35
CA ILE A 240 -12.21 0.88 -3.56
C ILE A 240 -13.49 0.36 -4.20
N THR A 241 -14.30 1.25 -4.73
CA THR A 241 -15.55 0.89 -5.40
C THR A 241 -15.28 -0.02 -6.61
N ILE A 242 -14.31 0.34 -7.44
CA ILE A 242 -13.92 -0.42 -8.64
C ILE A 242 -13.33 -1.78 -8.27
N PHE A 243 -12.42 -1.85 -7.28
CA PHE A 243 -11.84 -3.12 -6.85
C PHE A 243 -12.86 -4.05 -6.17
N ASN A 244 -13.88 -3.51 -5.51
CA ASN A 244 -14.93 -4.27 -4.83
C ASN A 244 -16.17 -4.50 -5.70
N GLU A 245 -16.14 -4.19 -6.98
CA GLU A 245 -17.30 -4.33 -7.87
C GLU A 245 -17.79 -5.77 -7.98
N GLU A 246 -16.91 -6.75 -7.89
CA GLU A 246 -17.26 -8.17 -7.82
C GLU A 246 -18.00 -8.54 -6.52
N LEU A 247 -17.76 -7.81 -5.42
CA LEU A 247 -18.49 -8.00 -4.16
C LEU A 247 -19.90 -7.41 -4.23
N ARG A 248 -20.21 -6.53 -5.21
CA ARG A 248 -21.56 -5.99 -5.44
C ARG A 248 -22.57 -7.03 -5.90
N THR A 249 -22.14 -8.17 -6.41
CA THR A 249 -23.04 -9.29 -6.75
C THR A 249 -23.65 -9.92 -5.50
N THR A 250 -23.03 -9.79 -4.35
CA THR A 250 -23.59 -10.20 -3.07
C THR A 250 -24.47 -9.06 -2.54
N LYS A 251 -25.78 -9.12 -2.81
CA LYS A 251 -26.74 -8.15 -2.28
C LYS A 251 -26.72 -8.21 -0.76
N LEU A 252 -25.99 -7.28 -0.13
CA LEU A 252 -25.94 -7.19 1.32
C LEU A 252 -27.31 -6.72 1.83
N SER A 253 -27.93 -7.47 2.72
CA SER A 253 -29.12 -7.04 3.46
C SER A 253 -28.81 -7.01 4.94
N PHE A 254 -29.25 -5.97 5.62
CA PHE A 254 -29.12 -5.85 7.07
C PHE A 254 -30.48 -6.07 7.72
N ASN A 255 -30.58 -7.09 8.56
CA ASN A 255 -31.79 -7.41 9.29
C ASN A 255 -31.48 -7.44 10.79
N ALA A 256 -32.19 -6.65 11.56
CA ALA A 256 -32.12 -6.64 13.01
C ALA A 256 -33.53 -6.83 13.59
N ASN A 257 -33.65 -7.74 14.55
CA ASN A 257 -34.87 -7.97 15.31
C ASN A 257 -34.53 -7.99 16.79
N ILE A 258 -34.84 -6.91 17.50
CA ILE A 258 -34.58 -6.76 18.93
C ILE A 258 -35.96 -6.82 19.65
N GLU A 259 -36.25 -7.94 20.26
CA GLU A 259 -37.50 -8.10 21.06
C GLU A 259 -37.41 -7.25 22.32
N GLU A 260 -36.33 -7.39 23.08
CA GLU A 260 -36.09 -6.63 24.29
C GLU A 260 -34.61 -6.55 24.62
N PHE A 261 -34.17 -5.36 25.04
CA PHE A 261 -32.86 -5.14 25.65
C PHE A 261 -33.04 -4.53 27.02
N ARG A 262 -32.45 -5.13 28.05
CA ARG A 262 -32.41 -4.61 29.43
C ARG A 262 -30.97 -4.39 29.86
N PHE A 263 -30.74 -3.28 30.52
CA PHE A 263 -29.47 -3.01 31.19
C PHE A 263 -29.25 -3.97 32.37
N PRO A 264 -28.01 -4.11 32.90
CA PRO A 264 -27.70 -4.97 34.03
C PRO A 264 -28.50 -4.66 35.30
N ASN A 265 -28.95 -3.42 35.44
CA ASN A 265 -29.80 -2.97 36.54
C ASN A 265 -31.29 -3.33 36.34
N GLY A 266 -31.65 -4.05 35.30
CA GLY A 266 -33.02 -4.47 34.97
C GLY A 266 -33.86 -3.43 34.24
N ALA A 267 -33.35 -2.19 34.03
CA ALA A 267 -34.08 -1.16 33.31
C ALA A 267 -34.25 -1.51 31.83
N LEU A 268 -35.44 -1.26 31.28
CA LEU A 268 -35.72 -1.47 29.86
C LEU A 268 -34.99 -0.42 29.02
N GLY A 269 -34.17 -0.89 28.07
CA GLY A 269 -33.43 -0.03 27.16
C GLY A 269 -34.04 0.05 25.76
N LEU A 270 -34.43 -1.10 25.18
CA LEU A 270 -35.06 -1.19 23.86
C LEU A 270 -36.17 -2.24 23.88
N ARG A 271 -37.19 -2.04 23.03
CA ARG A 271 -38.31 -2.98 22.88
C ARG A 271 -38.88 -2.95 21.47
N ASP A 272 -39.12 -4.14 20.91
CA ASP A 272 -39.80 -4.34 19.62
C ASP A 272 -39.20 -3.53 18.46
N VAL A 273 -37.87 -3.49 18.35
CA VAL A 273 -37.18 -2.80 17.26
C VAL A 273 -36.92 -3.76 16.10
N LYS A 274 -37.44 -3.44 14.93
CA LYS A 274 -37.21 -4.21 13.69
C LYS A 274 -36.69 -3.31 12.62
N ILE A 275 -35.54 -3.70 12.03
CA ILE A 275 -34.91 -3.01 10.92
C ILE A 275 -34.61 -4.05 9.84
N SER A 276 -35.04 -3.80 8.61
CA SER A 276 -34.77 -4.65 7.46
C SER A 276 -34.48 -3.76 6.26
N GLU A 277 -33.23 -3.73 5.84
CA GLU A 277 -32.80 -2.84 4.77
C GLU A 277 -31.90 -3.58 3.75
N GLY A 278 -32.09 -3.18 2.49
CA GLY A 278 -31.29 -3.67 1.38
C GLY A 278 -29.98 -2.88 1.22
N PRO A 279 -29.17 -3.25 0.20
CA PRO A 279 -27.86 -2.65 -0.04
C PRO A 279 -27.94 -1.17 -0.43
N GLY A 280 -26.86 -0.42 -0.10
CA GLY A 280 -26.68 0.96 -0.55
C GLY A 280 -27.54 2.01 0.12
N LYS A 281 -28.19 1.69 1.25
CA LYS A 281 -29.03 2.63 1.98
C LYS A 281 -28.34 3.20 3.21
N LEU A 282 -28.59 4.48 3.46
CA LEU A 282 -28.21 5.17 4.68
C LEU A 282 -29.43 5.25 5.60
N ILE A 283 -29.30 4.75 6.83
CA ILE A 283 -30.36 4.77 7.83
C ILE A 283 -30.03 5.84 8.87
N GLY A 284 -30.91 6.84 9.02
CA GLY A 284 -30.82 7.86 10.04
C GLY A 284 -31.68 7.51 11.26
N ILE A 285 -31.09 7.51 12.47
CA ILE A 285 -31.83 7.27 13.74
C ILE A 285 -32.00 8.63 14.43
N MET A 286 -33.24 9.11 14.53
CA MET A 286 -33.58 10.37 15.16
C MET A 286 -34.48 10.16 16.38
N GLY A 287 -34.38 11.09 17.35
CA GLY A 287 -35.21 11.07 18.56
C GLY A 287 -34.65 11.98 19.65
N ALA A 288 -35.43 12.26 20.69
CA ALA A 288 -35.04 13.08 21.82
C ALA A 288 -33.83 12.52 22.59
N SER A 289 -33.19 13.36 23.43
CA SER A 289 -32.15 12.90 24.35
C SER A 289 -32.74 11.82 25.29
N GLY A 290 -32.00 10.73 25.51
CA GLY A 290 -32.44 9.61 26.32
C GLY A 290 -33.40 8.61 25.62
N ALA A 291 -33.76 8.79 24.34
CA ALA A 291 -34.63 7.89 23.60
C ALA A 291 -33.99 6.54 23.22
N GLY A 292 -32.82 6.21 23.72
CA GLY A 292 -32.14 4.92 23.47
C GLY A 292 -31.38 4.81 22.16
N LYS A 293 -31.11 5.93 21.44
CA LYS A 293 -30.38 5.91 20.15
C LYS A 293 -29.00 5.25 20.24
N THR A 294 -28.20 5.66 21.22
CA THR A 294 -26.86 5.11 21.45
C THR A 294 -26.95 3.63 21.85
N THR A 295 -27.91 3.26 22.68
CA THR A 295 -28.16 1.85 23.03
C THR A 295 -28.51 1.03 21.80
N LEU A 296 -29.36 1.55 20.92
CA LEU A 296 -29.72 0.89 19.67
C LEU A 296 -28.50 0.70 18.77
N LEU A 297 -27.67 1.73 18.60
CA LEU A 297 -26.45 1.63 17.81
C LEU A 297 -25.47 0.59 18.38
N ASN A 298 -25.27 0.56 19.70
CA ASN A 298 -24.40 -0.41 20.35
C ASN A 298 -24.91 -1.85 20.18
N VAL A 299 -26.21 -2.05 20.25
CA VAL A 299 -26.83 -3.38 20.02
C VAL A 299 -26.71 -3.77 18.54
N LEU A 300 -26.95 -2.85 17.59
CA LEU A 300 -26.80 -3.10 16.16
C LEU A 300 -25.35 -3.39 15.79
N ALA A 301 -24.38 -2.74 16.43
CA ALA A 301 -22.95 -2.95 16.25
C ALA A 301 -22.41 -4.23 16.91
N GLY A 302 -23.23 -4.93 17.73
CA GLY A 302 -22.81 -6.11 18.49
C GLY A 302 -21.92 -5.78 19.68
N ILE A 303 -21.81 -4.51 20.10
CA ILE A 303 -21.10 -4.08 21.32
C ILE A 303 -21.87 -4.52 22.56
N GLU A 304 -23.20 -4.40 22.50
CA GLU A 304 -24.14 -4.84 23.51
C GLU A 304 -24.92 -6.03 22.94
N THR A 305 -24.99 -7.15 23.69
CA THR A 305 -25.68 -8.37 23.24
C THR A 305 -26.95 -8.59 24.06
N PRO A 306 -28.12 -8.30 23.52
CA PRO A 306 -29.39 -8.55 24.22
C PRO A 306 -29.68 -10.06 24.27
N PRO A 307 -30.28 -10.56 25.37
CA PRO A 307 -30.57 -11.97 25.54
C PRO A 307 -31.62 -12.51 24.54
N ARG A 308 -32.38 -11.62 23.91
CA ARG A 308 -33.41 -11.94 22.90
C ARG A 308 -33.33 -10.96 21.73
N ALA A 309 -32.29 -11.09 20.92
CA ALA A 309 -32.16 -10.34 19.69
C ALA A 309 -31.38 -11.14 18.65
N GLY A 310 -31.62 -10.84 17.39
CA GLY A 310 -30.83 -11.36 16.27
C GLY A 310 -30.53 -10.25 15.30
N ASN A 311 -29.25 -9.89 15.17
CA ASN A 311 -28.78 -9.03 14.10
C ASN A 311 -28.15 -9.91 13.03
N LYS A 312 -28.55 -9.77 11.78
CA LYS A 312 -28.01 -10.58 10.68
C LYS A 312 -27.66 -9.72 9.48
N LEU A 313 -26.46 -9.91 8.97
CA LEU A 313 -26.04 -9.39 7.68
C LEU A 313 -26.01 -10.56 6.69
N ASN A 314 -26.86 -10.56 5.67
CA ASN A 314 -27.07 -11.71 4.77
C ASN A 314 -27.29 -13.03 5.51
N GLY A 315 -28.01 -12.99 6.63
CA GLY A 315 -28.28 -14.18 7.44
C GLY A 315 -27.20 -14.58 8.43
N LEU A 316 -26.06 -13.88 8.48
CA LEU A 316 -24.94 -14.11 9.40
C LEU A 316 -24.85 -13.02 10.47
N ASP A 317 -24.26 -13.35 11.62
CA ASP A 317 -24.05 -12.41 12.71
C ASP A 317 -23.07 -11.29 12.28
N PRO A 318 -23.34 -9.99 12.57
CA PRO A 318 -22.43 -8.87 12.23
C PRO A 318 -21.03 -9.03 12.81
N ILE A 319 -20.87 -9.68 13.97
CA ILE A 319 -19.57 -9.91 14.62
C ILE A 319 -18.68 -10.81 13.75
N GLU A 320 -19.27 -11.76 13.01
CA GLU A 320 -18.51 -12.67 12.13
C GLU A 320 -18.02 -12.01 10.84
N ARG A 321 -18.56 -10.84 10.46
CA ARG A 321 -18.26 -10.18 9.18
C ARG A 321 -17.60 -8.80 9.26
N LYS A 322 -17.15 -8.32 10.43
CA LYS A 322 -16.52 -7.00 10.62
C LYS A 322 -17.26 -5.87 9.91
N VAL A 323 -18.54 -5.71 10.15
CA VAL A 323 -19.32 -4.60 9.61
C VAL A 323 -18.94 -3.32 10.32
N GLY A 324 -18.44 -2.32 9.58
CA GLY A 324 -18.19 -0.99 10.10
C GLY A 324 -19.51 -0.24 10.27
N ILE A 325 -19.96 -0.04 11.50
CA ILE A 325 -21.00 0.93 11.81
C ILE A 325 -20.29 2.23 12.19
N ILE A 326 -20.55 3.29 11.43
CA ILE A 326 -20.04 4.63 11.76
C ILE A 326 -21.02 5.25 12.74
N VAL A 327 -20.56 5.52 13.95
CA VAL A 327 -21.31 6.19 15.01
C VAL A 327 -20.94 7.67 15.05
#